data_f466a61405281c7e3e51be6e2ff0c59f
#
_entry.id   f466a61405281c7e3e51be6e2ff0c59f
#
_cell.length_a   1.000
_cell.length_b   1.000
_cell.length_c   1.000
_cell.angle_alpha   90.00
_cell.angle_beta   90.00
_cell.angle_gamma   90.00
#
_symmetry.space_group_name_H-M   'P 1'
#
loop_
_entity.id
_entity.type
_entity.pdbx_description
1 polymer ?
#
loop_
_entity_poly.entity_id
_entity_poly.type
_entity_poly.pdbx_seq_one_letter_code
_entity_poly.pdbx_strand_id
1 'polypeptide(L)'
;AKGGISDAMMQQIKQSYQNTSADKAIRNAIGSNDIRKLALNQDNLKGMDTHFSIKVSSKGITDQKSSGRCWLFTGLNVMRAKAIAKHNLGSFEFSQTYPFFFDQLEKANLFLQGIIDTSDKPMNDKMVEWLFRNPLSDGGTFTGVADIVSKYGLVPKDVMPETNSSENTSRMAGLI
;
A
#
# COMPACT_ATOMS: atom_id res chain seq x y z
N ALA A 1 -16.80 37.46 -6.16
CA ALA A 1 -17.02 36.00 -6.26
C ALA A 1 -17.70 35.51 -5.00
N LYS A 2 -18.80 34.72 -5.11
CA LYS A 2 -19.44 34.07 -3.96
C LYS A 2 -18.46 32.98 -3.45
N GLY A 3 -17.83 33.22 -2.28
CA GLY A 3 -16.92 32.28 -1.64
C GLY A 3 -15.51 32.81 -1.35
N GLY A 4 -15.19 34.03 -1.74
CA GLY A 4 -13.93 34.68 -1.32
C GLY A 4 -13.99 35.17 0.12
N ILE A 5 -12.83 35.25 0.79
CA ILE A 5 -12.72 35.85 2.12
C ILE A 5 -12.96 37.35 2.00
N SER A 6 -13.99 37.87 2.69
CA SER A 6 -14.25 39.30 2.76
C SER A 6 -13.36 39.98 3.79
N ASP A 7 -13.24 41.31 3.69
CA ASP A 7 -12.49 42.10 4.70
C ASP A 7 -13.03 41.91 6.09
N ALA A 8 -14.35 41.78 6.25
CA ALA A 8 -14.99 41.53 7.55
C ALA A 8 -14.56 40.13 8.11
N MET A 9 -14.56 39.09 7.28
CA MET A 9 -14.06 37.77 7.68
C MET A 9 -12.56 37.82 8.05
N MET A 10 -11.77 38.56 7.30
CA MET A 10 -10.33 38.73 7.60
C MET A 10 -10.14 39.45 8.96
N GLN A 11 -10.96 40.45 9.28
CA GLN A 11 -10.89 41.08 10.59
C GLN A 11 -11.28 40.11 11.72
N GLN A 12 -12.33 39.32 11.55
CA GLN A 12 -12.72 38.31 12.53
C GLN A 12 -11.61 37.27 12.76
N ILE A 13 -10.96 36.78 11.68
CA ILE A 13 -9.81 35.87 11.77
C ILE A 13 -8.66 36.52 12.56
N LYS A 14 -8.32 37.77 12.27
CA LYS A 14 -7.27 38.48 13.01
C LYS A 14 -7.61 38.65 14.49
N GLN A 15 -8.87 38.95 14.83
CA GLN A 15 -9.33 39.10 16.20
C GLN A 15 -9.37 37.77 16.96
N SER A 16 -9.66 36.68 16.30
CA SER A 16 -9.67 35.32 16.90
C SER A 16 -8.27 34.78 17.16
N TYR A 17 -7.24 35.38 16.56
CA TYR A 17 -5.87 34.91 16.68
C TYR A 17 -5.31 35.19 18.09
N GLN A 18 -4.99 34.13 18.82
CA GLN A 18 -4.32 34.20 20.12
C GLN A 18 -2.80 34.01 19.94
N ASN A 19 -2.05 34.69 20.75
CA ASN A 19 -0.58 34.67 20.69
C ASN A 19 0.02 34.47 22.10
N THR A 20 -0.47 33.44 22.79
CA THR A 20 0.05 33.05 24.09
C THR A 20 1.46 32.43 23.95
N SER A 21 2.16 32.29 25.07
CA SER A 21 3.47 31.59 25.09
C SER A 21 3.35 30.14 24.65
N ALA A 22 2.24 29.46 24.97
CA ALA A 22 1.94 28.11 24.52
C ALA A 22 1.75 28.05 23.00
N ASP A 23 0.98 29.00 22.43
CA ASP A 23 0.77 29.07 20.98
C ASP A 23 2.09 29.27 20.20
N LYS A 24 2.97 30.12 20.75
CA LYS A 24 4.30 30.36 20.18
C LYS A 24 5.16 29.09 20.21
N ALA A 25 5.16 28.37 21.34
CA ALA A 25 5.91 27.12 21.48
C ALA A 25 5.41 26.05 20.50
N ILE A 26 4.08 25.87 20.42
CA ILE A 26 3.47 24.91 19.50
C ILE A 26 3.79 25.26 18.03
N ARG A 27 3.65 26.53 17.67
CA ARG A 27 3.96 27.00 16.31
C ARG A 27 5.41 26.80 15.92
N ASN A 28 6.35 27.08 16.82
CA ASN A 28 7.76 26.82 16.60
C ASN A 28 8.05 25.32 16.48
N ALA A 29 7.41 24.50 17.32
CA ALA A 29 7.54 23.05 17.25
C ALA A 29 7.02 22.50 15.90
N ILE A 30 5.84 22.94 15.45
CA ILE A 30 5.25 22.52 14.15
C ILE A 30 6.09 23.01 12.97
N GLY A 31 6.63 24.25 13.05
CA GLY A 31 7.42 24.85 11.98
C GLY A 31 8.79 24.19 11.77
N SER A 32 9.33 23.53 12.80
CA SER A 32 10.68 22.94 12.78
C SER A 32 10.72 21.41 12.85
N ASN A 33 9.56 20.73 12.97
CA ASN A 33 9.49 19.27 13.08
C ASN A 33 8.41 18.65 12.20
N ASP A 34 8.53 17.35 11.92
CA ASP A 34 7.47 16.59 11.29
C ASP A 34 6.26 16.49 12.23
N ILE A 35 5.12 17.00 11.78
CA ILE A 35 3.86 17.01 12.54
C ILE A 35 3.44 15.62 13.00
N ARG A 36 3.75 14.55 12.25
CA ARG A 36 3.44 13.16 12.63
C ARG A 36 4.18 12.76 13.91
N LYS A 37 5.39 13.28 14.13
CA LYS A 37 6.17 13.02 15.36
C LYS A 37 5.59 13.79 16.53
N LEU A 38 5.14 15.02 16.31
CA LEU A 38 4.55 15.87 17.35
C LEU A 38 3.15 15.39 17.77
N ALA A 39 2.41 14.77 16.87
CA ALA A 39 1.08 14.24 17.14
C ALA A 39 1.07 12.94 17.97
N LEU A 40 2.23 12.30 18.18
CA LEU A 40 2.35 11.08 18.97
C LEU A 40 2.19 11.38 20.46
N ASN A 41 1.21 10.72 21.09
CA ASN A 41 1.07 10.76 22.57
C ASN A 41 2.11 9.81 23.20
N GLN A 42 3.13 10.39 23.82
CA GLN A 42 4.25 9.66 24.42
C GLN A 42 3.82 8.78 25.60
N ASP A 43 2.78 9.17 26.33
CA ASP A 43 2.31 8.40 27.47
C ASP A 43 1.56 7.14 27.01
N ASN A 44 0.79 7.25 25.93
CA ASN A 44 0.18 6.08 25.28
C ASN A 44 1.24 5.10 24.74
N LEU A 45 2.32 5.62 24.15
CA LEU A 45 3.40 4.77 23.63
C LEU A 45 4.12 4.01 24.77
N LYS A 46 4.35 4.64 25.91
CA LYS A 46 4.97 3.99 27.09
C LYS A 46 4.06 2.92 27.70
N GLY A 47 2.75 3.06 27.59
CA GLY A 47 1.76 2.13 28.09
C GLY A 47 1.48 0.94 27.16
N MET A 48 2.05 0.91 25.96
CA MET A 48 1.83 -0.21 25.01
C MET A 48 2.57 -1.47 25.49
N ASP A 49 1.80 -2.51 25.79
CA ASP A 49 2.34 -3.84 26.06
C ASP A 49 2.69 -4.52 24.74
N THR A 50 3.97 -4.92 24.60
CA THR A 50 4.49 -5.65 23.44
C THR A 50 4.60 -7.15 23.68
N HIS A 51 4.06 -7.64 24.82
CA HIS A 51 4.01 -9.06 25.11
C HIS A 51 2.92 -9.77 24.32
N PHE A 52 3.28 -10.86 23.66
CA PHE A 52 2.36 -11.75 22.97
C PHE A 52 2.48 -13.17 23.51
N SER A 53 1.38 -13.77 23.95
CA SER A 53 1.32 -15.14 24.47
C SER A 53 1.66 -16.19 23.39
N ILE A 54 1.40 -15.88 22.14
CA ILE A 54 1.71 -16.75 20.98
C ILE A 54 2.52 -15.93 19.98
N LYS A 55 3.66 -16.44 19.59
CA LYS A 55 4.56 -15.79 18.62
C LYS A 55 4.95 -16.78 17.53
N VAL A 56 4.68 -16.43 16.29
CA VAL A 56 5.07 -17.21 15.11
C VAL A 56 6.37 -16.65 14.54
N SER A 57 7.40 -17.50 14.43
CA SER A 57 8.68 -17.09 13.86
C SER A 57 8.65 -17.19 12.34
N SER A 58 8.88 -16.07 11.66
CA SER A 58 9.03 -16.00 10.19
C SER A 58 10.50 -16.04 9.74
N LYS A 59 11.45 -16.05 10.67
CA LYS A 59 12.91 -16.05 10.43
C LYS A 59 13.34 -14.98 9.41
N GLY A 60 12.94 -13.75 9.60
CA GLY A 60 13.34 -12.61 8.77
C GLY A 60 12.21 -11.66 8.44
N ILE A 61 12.57 -10.55 7.80
CA ILE A 61 11.68 -9.49 7.37
C ILE A 61 11.75 -9.39 5.85
N THR A 62 10.62 -9.16 5.20
CA THR A 62 10.55 -8.87 3.77
C THR A 62 10.21 -7.40 3.55
N ASP A 63 10.73 -6.82 2.50
CA ASP A 63 10.54 -5.41 2.15
C ASP A 63 9.95 -5.29 0.75
N GLN A 64 8.76 -4.70 0.64
CA GLN A 64 8.05 -4.51 -0.64
C GLN A 64 8.56 -3.33 -1.46
N LYS A 65 9.49 -2.52 -0.90
CA LYS A 65 10.01 -1.30 -1.55
C LYS A 65 8.90 -0.33 -1.97
N SER A 66 9.06 0.32 -3.11
CA SER A 66 8.09 1.26 -3.69
C SER A 66 7.02 0.54 -4.53
N SER A 67 6.33 -0.42 -3.93
CA SER A 67 5.28 -1.19 -4.60
C SER A 67 4.02 -1.32 -3.76
N GLY A 68 2.84 -1.44 -4.37
CA GLY A 68 1.56 -1.68 -3.71
C GLY A 68 1.28 -3.15 -3.37
N ARG A 69 2.32 -4.00 -3.27
CA ARG A 69 2.22 -5.45 -3.05
C ARG A 69 2.11 -5.87 -1.58
N CYS A 70 1.76 -4.97 -0.65
CA CYS A 70 1.66 -5.31 0.77
C CYS A 70 0.74 -6.51 1.05
N TRP A 71 -0.36 -6.63 0.34
CA TRP A 71 -1.30 -7.75 0.40
C TRP A 71 -0.62 -9.09 0.08
N LEU A 72 0.20 -9.13 -0.96
CA LEU A 72 0.92 -10.30 -1.42
C LEU A 72 2.05 -10.67 -0.45
N PHE A 73 2.88 -9.70 -0.06
CA PHE A 73 3.95 -9.90 0.93
C PHE A 73 3.40 -10.44 2.26
N THR A 74 2.26 -9.90 2.73
CA THR A 74 1.61 -10.38 3.94
C THR A 74 1.16 -11.83 3.81
N GLY A 75 0.45 -12.17 2.73
CA GLY A 75 -0.01 -13.53 2.48
C GLY A 75 1.12 -14.53 2.37
N LEU A 76 2.18 -14.20 1.61
CA LEU A 76 3.35 -15.06 1.47
C LEU A 76 4.13 -15.23 2.78
N ASN A 77 4.21 -14.19 3.62
CA ASN A 77 4.85 -14.31 4.95
C ASN A 77 4.10 -15.24 5.89
N VAL A 78 2.77 -15.27 5.84
CA VAL A 78 1.97 -16.26 6.58
C VAL A 78 2.28 -17.68 6.11
N MET A 79 2.31 -17.90 4.81
CA MET A 79 2.65 -19.20 4.21
C MET A 79 4.10 -19.60 4.49
N ARG A 80 5.02 -18.65 4.42
CA ARG A 80 6.45 -18.83 4.71
C ARG A 80 6.67 -19.37 6.11
N ALA A 81 6.03 -18.78 7.12
CA ALA A 81 6.16 -19.23 8.50
C ALA A 81 5.73 -20.69 8.66
N LYS A 82 4.62 -21.09 8.01
CA LYS A 82 4.16 -22.48 7.99
C LYS A 82 5.12 -23.42 7.25
N ALA A 83 5.65 -23.00 6.11
CA ALA A 83 6.62 -23.78 5.34
C ALA A 83 7.91 -24.02 6.11
N ILE A 84 8.45 -22.97 6.73
CA ILE A 84 9.65 -23.05 7.59
C ILE A 84 9.45 -24.05 8.74
N ALA A 85 8.33 -23.96 9.45
CA ALA A 85 8.03 -24.85 10.55
C ALA A 85 7.83 -26.32 10.09
N LYS A 86 7.08 -26.53 9.00
CA LYS A 86 6.77 -27.86 8.48
C LYS A 86 7.98 -28.60 7.92
N HIS A 87 8.86 -27.90 7.25
CA HIS A 87 10.01 -28.48 6.53
C HIS A 87 11.34 -28.21 7.21
N ASN A 88 11.32 -27.65 8.42
CA ASN A 88 12.51 -27.28 9.19
C ASN A 88 13.53 -26.47 8.36
N LEU A 89 13.02 -25.48 7.61
CA LEU A 89 13.86 -24.62 6.79
C LEU A 89 14.62 -23.60 7.64
N GLY A 90 15.78 -23.20 7.16
CA GLY A 90 16.51 -22.06 7.70
C GLY A 90 15.85 -20.72 7.35
N SER A 91 16.63 -19.77 6.90
CA SER A 91 16.09 -18.57 6.25
C SER A 91 15.53 -18.95 4.89
N PHE A 92 14.25 -18.74 4.69
CA PHE A 92 13.54 -19.09 3.44
C PHE A 92 12.56 -17.99 3.07
N GLU A 93 12.46 -17.69 1.78
CA GLU A 93 11.45 -16.79 1.22
C GLU A 93 10.88 -17.39 -0.06
N PHE A 94 9.57 -17.19 -0.25
CA PHE A 94 8.95 -17.35 -1.56
C PHE A 94 9.27 -16.16 -2.46
N SER A 95 9.33 -16.39 -3.78
CA SER A 95 9.35 -15.31 -4.75
C SER A 95 8.06 -14.50 -4.65
N GLN A 96 8.15 -13.21 -4.46
CA GLN A 96 7.01 -12.29 -4.55
C GLN A 96 6.76 -11.87 -6.00
N THR A 97 7.80 -11.86 -6.81
CA THR A 97 7.73 -11.51 -8.23
C THR A 97 6.96 -12.55 -9.04
N TYR A 98 7.11 -13.85 -8.72
CA TYR A 98 6.43 -14.91 -9.43
C TYR A 98 4.89 -14.82 -9.36
N PRO A 99 4.22 -14.82 -8.21
CA PRO A 99 2.77 -14.66 -8.14
C PRO A 99 2.31 -13.27 -8.57
N PHE A 100 3.11 -12.23 -8.38
CA PHE A 100 2.79 -10.88 -8.86
C PHE A 100 2.73 -10.82 -10.39
N PHE A 101 3.62 -11.50 -11.09
CA PHE A 101 3.56 -11.60 -12.54
C PHE A 101 2.23 -12.18 -13.02
N PHE A 102 1.78 -13.27 -12.43
CA PHE A 102 0.49 -13.87 -12.78
C PHE A 102 -0.71 -13.00 -12.37
N ASP A 103 -0.64 -12.31 -11.23
CA ASP A 103 -1.66 -11.32 -10.84
C ASP A 103 -1.80 -10.21 -11.88
N GLN A 104 -0.68 -9.67 -12.36
CA GLN A 104 -0.72 -8.64 -13.42
C GLN A 104 -1.22 -9.19 -14.76
N LEU A 105 -0.87 -10.42 -15.10
CA LEU A 105 -1.35 -11.09 -16.31
C LEU A 105 -2.88 -11.31 -16.25
N GLU A 106 -3.42 -11.77 -15.12
CA GLU A 106 -4.86 -11.93 -14.92
C GLU A 106 -5.60 -10.59 -14.99
N LYS A 107 -5.06 -9.56 -14.36
CA LYS A 107 -5.64 -8.21 -14.39
C LYS A 107 -5.62 -7.61 -15.79
N ALA A 108 -4.52 -7.80 -16.52
CA ALA A 108 -4.43 -7.35 -17.91
C ALA A 108 -5.46 -8.07 -18.80
N ASN A 109 -5.61 -9.37 -18.63
CA ASN A 109 -6.62 -10.13 -19.37
C ASN A 109 -8.05 -9.67 -19.01
N LEU A 110 -8.33 -9.43 -17.75
CA LEU A 110 -9.62 -8.90 -17.29
C LEU A 110 -9.91 -7.51 -17.86
N PHE A 111 -8.90 -6.63 -17.88
CA PHE A 111 -9.00 -5.33 -18.51
C PHE A 111 -9.34 -5.43 -20.00
N LEU A 112 -8.60 -6.24 -20.74
CA LEU A 112 -8.84 -6.44 -22.19
C LEU A 112 -10.23 -7.03 -22.45
N GLN A 113 -10.68 -7.98 -21.64
CA GLN A 113 -12.04 -8.51 -21.73
C GLN A 113 -13.07 -7.42 -21.45
N GLY A 114 -12.86 -6.58 -20.44
CA GLY A 114 -13.73 -5.44 -20.16
C GLY A 114 -13.82 -4.44 -21.32
N ILE A 115 -12.72 -4.20 -22.03
CA ILE A 115 -12.72 -3.36 -23.25
C ILE A 115 -13.54 -4.01 -24.38
N ILE A 116 -13.40 -5.32 -24.57
CA ILE A 116 -14.19 -6.06 -25.58
C ILE A 116 -15.68 -5.99 -25.23
N ASP A 117 -16.04 -6.25 -23.98
CA ASP A 117 -17.43 -6.27 -23.50
C ASP A 117 -18.10 -4.88 -23.54
N THR A 118 -17.32 -3.82 -23.63
CA THR A 118 -17.81 -2.44 -23.70
C THR A 118 -17.54 -1.77 -25.04
N SER A 119 -17.15 -2.52 -26.06
CA SER A 119 -16.76 -1.99 -27.37
C SER A 119 -17.88 -1.27 -28.13
N ASP A 120 -19.14 -1.54 -27.81
CA ASP A 120 -20.35 -0.89 -28.34
C ASP A 120 -20.72 0.42 -27.61
N LYS A 121 -20.06 0.71 -26.49
CA LYS A 121 -20.36 1.88 -25.66
C LYS A 121 -19.54 3.10 -26.09
N PRO A 122 -20.10 4.31 -25.93
CA PRO A 122 -19.36 5.51 -26.24
C PRO A 122 -18.23 5.78 -25.23
N MET A 123 -17.20 6.52 -25.65
CA MET A 123 -16.02 6.83 -24.83
C MET A 123 -16.34 7.59 -23.52
N ASN A 124 -17.47 8.27 -23.43
CA ASN A 124 -17.95 8.95 -22.24
C ASN A 124 -18.85 8.07 -21.34
N ASP A 125 -19.02 6.79 -21.65
CA ASP A 125 -19.63 5.84 -20.71
C ASP A 125 -18.74 5.70 -19.47
N LYS A 126 -19.37 5.73 -18.30
CA LYS A 126 -18.63 5.70 -17.04
C LYS A 126 -17.79 4.43 -16.81
N MET A 127 -18.25 3.29 -17.34
CA MET A 127 -17.50 2.04 -17.26
C MET A 127 -16.26 2.09 -18.15
N VAL A 128 -16.42 2.61 -19.39
CA VAL A 128 -15.32 2.79 -20.34
C VAL A 128 -14.28 3.76 -19.76
N GLU A 129 -14.71 4.91 -19.25
CA GLU A 129 -13.80 5.86 -18.59
C GLU A 129 -13.07 5.22 -17.40
N TRP A 130 -13.77 4.42 -16.59
CA TRP A 130 -13.17 3.76 -15.44
C TRP A 130 -12.11 2.73 -15.84
N LEU A 131 -12.39 1.90 -16.86
CA LEU A 131 -11.44 0.93 -17.40
C LEU A 131 -10.16 1.61 -17.89
N PHE A 132 -10.27 2.68 -18.67
CA PHE A 132 -9.10 3.40 -19.18
C PHE A 132 -8.31 4.16 -18.10
N ARG A 133 -8.98 4.58 -17.02
CA ARG A 133 -8.29 5.21 -15.89
C ARG A 133 -7.61 4.22 -14.95
N ASN A 134 -8.06 2.96 -14.95
CA ASN A 134 -7.60 1.92 -14.04
C ASN A 134 -7.24 0.62 -14.79
N PRO A 135 -6.35 0.67 -15.79
CA PRO A 135 -6.04 -0.51 -16.61
C PRO A 135 -5.37 -1.62 -15.80
N LEU A 136 -4.47 -1.26 -14.91
CA LEU A 136 -3.73 -2.19 -14.04
C LEU A 136 -3.58 -1.59 -12.65
N SER A 137 -3.61 -2.46 -11.64
CA SER A 137 -3.37 -2.10 -10.23
C SER A 137 -2.44 -3.12 -9.59
N ASP A 138 -1.49 -2.66 -8.78
CA ASP A 138 -0.61 -3.50 -7.98
C ASP A 138 -1.22 -3.89 -6.63
N GLY A 139 -2.37 -3.30 -6.26
CA GLY A 139 -3.12 -3.63 -5.05
C GLY A 139 -3.88 -4.95 -5.14
N GLY A 140 -4.25 -5.51 -4.00
CA GLY A 140 -5.03 -6.75 -3.92
C GLY A 140 -5.47 -7.07 -2.50
N THR A 141 -6.07 -8.26 -2.34
CA THR A 141 -6.61 -8.76 -1.08
C THR A 141 -6.06 -10.14 -0.76
N PHE A 142 -6.30 -10.65 0.45
CA PHE A 142 -5.89 -11.99 0.84
C PHE A 142 -6.55 -13.08 -0.03
N THR A 143 -7.80 -12.89 -0.45
CA THR A 143 -8.46 -13.81 -1.40
C THR A 143 -7.71 -13.86 -2.72
N GLY A 144 -7.23 -12.73 -3.23
CA GLY A 144 -6.39 -12.67 -4.42
C GLY A 144 -5.08 -13.47 -4.26
N VAL A 145 -4.45 -13.43 -3.06
CA VAL A 145 -3.28 -14.31 -2.79
C VAL A 145 -3.68 -15.77 -2.88
N ALA A 146 -4.80 -16.15 -2.26
CA ALA A 146 -5.26 -17.55 -2.26
C ALA A 146 -5.54 -18.05 -3.68
N ASP A 147 -6.21 -17.25 -4.50
CA ASP A 147 -6.56 -17.58 -5.88
C ASP A 147 -5.32 -17.76 -6.75
N ILE A 148 -4.39 -16.80 -6.73
CA ILE A 148 -3.14 -16.86 -7.51
C ILE A 148 -2.27 -18.04 -7.07
N VAL A 149 -2.13 -18.26 -5.77
CA VAL A 149 -1.32 -19.37 -5.25
C VAL A 149 -1.96 -20.72 -5.56
N SER A 150 -3.29 -20.83 -5.49
CA SER A 150 -3.99 -22.07 -5.84
C SER A 150 -3.89 -22.40 -7.32
N LYS A 151 -3.89 -21.37 -8.20
CA LYS A 151 -3.85 -21.55 -9.65
C LYS A 151 -2.44 -21.77 -10.18
N TYR A 152 -1.45 -21.05 -9.70
CA TYR A 152 -0.10 -21.01 -10.27
C TYR A 152 0.98 -21.58 -9.34
N GLY A 153 0.67 -21.81 -8.08
CA GLY A 153 1.63 -22.29 -7.09
C GLY A 153 2.58 -21.20 -6.58
N LEU A 154 3.65 -21.65 -5.95
CA LEU A 154 4.73 -20.81 -5.41
C LEU A 154 6.08 -21.40 -5.76
N VAL A 155 7.07 -20.54 -5.90
CA VAL A 155 8.46 -20.91 -6.09
C VAL A 155 9.36 -20.22 -5.04
N PRO A 156 10.54 -20.78 -4.73
CA PRO A 156 11.55 -20.10 -3.93
C PRO A 156 11.98 -18.77 -4.57
N LYS A 157 12.42 -17.83 -3.75
CA LYS A 157 12.84 -16.49 -4.17
C LYS A 157 13.90 -16.50 -5.29
N ASP A 158 14.85 -17.44 -5.21
CA ASP A 158 15.97 -17.52 -6.14
C ASP A 158 15.54 -17.97 -7.57
N VAL A 159 14.36 -18.58 -7.71
CA VAL A 159 13.82 -18.98 -9.02
C VAL A 159 13.34 -17.79 -9.83
N MET A 160 12.75 -16.81 -9.18
CA MET A 160 12.32 -15.55 -9.80
C MET A 160 12.53 -14.41 -8.81
N PRO A 161 13.74 -13.84 -8.76
CA PRO A 161 14.09 -12.80 -7.80
C PRO A 161 13.41 -11.45 -8.11
N GLU A 162 13.50 -10.52 -7.17
CA GLU A 162 13.04 -9.14 -7.37
C GLU A 162 13.85 -8.43 -8.47
N THR A 163 13.18 -7.54 -9.16
CA THR A 163 13.74 -6.69 -10.22
C THR A 163 13.47 -5.22 -9.91
N ASN A 164 14.14 -4.30 -10.58
CA ASN A 164 13.85 -2.88 -10.45
C ASN A 164 12.38 -2.55 -10.76
N SER A 165 11.77 -3.24 -11.72
CA SER A 165 10.37 -3.05 -12.08
C SER A 165 9.41 -3.58 -11.02
N SER A 166 9.68 -4.75 -10.44
CA SER A 166 8.85 -5.30 -9.36
C SER A 166 9.00 -4.49 -8.05
N GLU A 167 10.17 -3.91 -7.80
CA GLU A 167 10.41 -3.02 -6.66
C GLU A 167 9.84 -1.60 -6.85
N ASN A 168 9.44 -1.22 -8.07
CA ASN A 168 8.87 0.08 -8.41
C ASN A 168 7.69 -0.07 -9.37
N THR A 169 6.58 -0.57 -8.85
CA THR A 169 5.41 -0.98 -9.62
C THR A 169 4.66 0.18 -10.28
N SER A 170 4.66 1.39 -9.69
CA SER A 170 4.04 2.57 -10.30
C SER A 170 4.72 2.95 -11.62
N ARG A 171 6.06 2.86 -11.67
CA ARG A 171 6.81 3.10 -12.90
C ARG A 171 6.56 2.00 -13.93
N MET A 172 6.51 0.76 -13.49
CA MET A 172 6.19 -0.38 -14.36
C MET A 172 4.80 -0.23 -15.01
N ALA A 173 3.77 0.08 -14.21
CA ALA A 173 2.42 0.28 -14.70
C ALA A 173 2.30 1.43 -15.71
N GLY A 174 3.10 2.47 -15.57
CA GLY A 174 3.16 3.59 -16.53
C GLY A 174 3.86 3.27 -17.85
N LEU A 175 4.54 2.12 -17.95
CA LEU A 175 5.21 1.67 -19.18
C LEU A 175 4.38 0.62 -19.94
N ILE A 176 3.41 -0.01 -19.30
CA ILE A 176 2.48 -0.98 -19.88
C ILE A 176 1.24 -0.28 -20.41
#